data_1b56723e773727ad481385f24baf9696
#
_entry.id   1b56723e773727ad481385f24baf9696
#
_cell.length_a   1.000
_cell.length_b   1.000
_cell.length_c   1.000
_cell.angle_alpha   90.00
_cell.angle_beta   90.00
_cell.angle_gamma   90.00
#
_symmetry.space_group_name_H-M   'P 1'
#
loop_
_entity.id
_entity.type
_entity.pdbx_description
1 polymer ?
#
loop_
_entity_poly.entity_id
_entity_poly.type
_entity_poly.pdbx_seq_one_letter_code
_entity_poly.pdbx_strand_id
1 'polypeptide(L)'
;MFKKLLIIIIPFLLFSCSSRVDEAEVKKARQFFESVFQDNVLESPEFQASLGYKSNYDKWDDITWQASRQRAYRAKDDLAYLEKNIDFDKLDESSKISYRLMVKRLQRTIDNDNFIFHNYLITHRGGKHSSI
;
A
#
# COMPACT_ATOMS: atom_id res chain seq x y z
N MET A 1 -1.32 33.32 -47.76
CA MET A 1 -1.99 33.28 -46.44
C MET A 1 -1.79 31.93 -45.75
N PHE A 2 -1.80 30.78 -46.41
CA PHE A 2 -1.65 29.43 -45.82
C PHE A 2 -0.30 29.17 -45.11
N LYS A 3 0.83 29.69 -45.62
CA LYS A 3 2.17 29.50 -45.00
C LYS A 3 2.31 30.14 -43.62
N LYS A 4 1.64 31.25 -43.35
CA LYS A 4 1.67 31.94 -42.04
C LYS A 4 0.78 31.25 -41.03
N LEU A 5 -0.29 30.60 -41.43
CA LEU A 5 -1.20 29.83 -40.58
C LEU A 5 -0.54 28.53 -40.10
N LEU A 6 0.28 27.89 -40.91
CA LEU A 6 1.00 26.66 -40.56
C LEU A 6 2.04 26.87 -39.44
N ILE A 7 2.69 28.03 -39.41
CA ILE A 7 3.71 28.38 -38.42
C ILE A 7 3.10 28.60 -37.01
N ILE A 8 1.81 28.97 -36.91
CA ILE A 8 1.13 29.19 -35.63
C ILE A 8 0.63 27.88 -35.00
N ILE A 9 0.36 26.85 -35.81
CA ILE A 9 -0.14 25.56 -35.35
C ILE A 9 0.97 24.67 -34.76
N ILE A 10 2.21 24.79 -35.24
CA ILE A 10 3.33 23.96 -34.80
C ILE A 10 3.69 24.13 -33.31
N PRO A 11 3.75 25.35 -32.71
CA PRO A 11 4.06 25.46 -31.28
C PRO A 11 2.94 24.98 -30.36
N PHE A 12 1.68 24.87 -30.84
CA PHE A 12 0.56 24.39 -30.03
C PHE A 12 0.58 22.87 -29.83
N LEU A 13 1.24 22.11 -30.74
CA LEU A 13 1.38 20.66 -30.64
C LEU A 13 2.51 20.21 -29.70
N LEU A 14 3.36 21.13 -29.27
CA LEU A 14 4.47 20.82 -28.35
C LEU A 14 4.12 20.94 -26.87
N PHE A 15 2.90 21.40 -26.53
CA PHE A 15 2.34 21.32 -25.19
C PHE A 15 1.75 19.92 -24.93
N SER A 16 2.50 18.88 -25.26
CA SER A 16 2.24 17.54 -24.75
C SER A 16 2.56 17.58 -23.26
N CYS A 17 1.54 17.57 -22.44
CA CYS A 17 1.64 17.49 -20.99
C CYS A 17 2.21 16.10 -20.62
N SER A 18 3.52 15.95 -20.72
CA SER A 18 4.24 14.84 -20.13
C SER A 18 4.14 15.03 -18.61
N SER A 19 3.36 14.21 -17.93
CA SER A 19 3.42 14.10 -16.47
C SER A 19 4.88 13.81 -16.12
N ARG A 20 5.58 14.81 -15.59
CA ARG A 20 7.00 14.66 -15.23
C ARG A 20 7.06 13.73 -14.02
N VAL A 21 7.52 12.52 -14.27
CA VAL A 21 7.92 11.62 -13.21
C VAL A 21 9.05 12.30 -12.43
N ASP A 22 8.89 12.37 -11.11
CA ASP A 22 9.91 12.89 -10.18
C ASP A 22 10.56 11.69 -9.48
N GLU A 23 11.81 11.41 -9.80
CA GLU A 23 12.55 10.28 -9.24
C GLU A 23 12.68 10.35 -7.71
N ALA A 24 12.77 11.56 -7.15
CA ALA A 24 12.80 11.75 -5.71
C ALA A 24 11.48 11.35 -5.06
N GLU A 25 10.36 11.69 -5.69
CA GLU A 25 9.03 11.31 -5.22
C GLU A 25 8.79 9.79 -5.35
N VAL A 26 9.22 9.19 -6.47
CA VAL A 26 9.19 7.74 -6.68
C VAL A 26 9.99 7.01 -5.60
N LYS A 27 11.21 7.48 -5.31
CA LYS A 27 12.05 6.90 -4.25
C LYS A 27 11.39 7.00 -2.88
N LYS A 28 10.82 8.15 -2.55
CA LYS A 28 10.11 8.39 -1.28
C LYS A 28 8.90 7.46 -1.14
N ALA A 29 8.10 7.30 -2.21
CA ALA A 29 6.97 6.39 -2.22
C ALA A 29 7.41 4.94 -2.00
N ARG A 30 8.45 4.48 -2.70
CA ARG A 30 8.99 3.13 -2.54
C ARG A 30 9.54 2.87 -1.15
N GLN A 31 10.22 3.84 -0.55
CA GLN A 31 10.69 3.74 0.83
C GLN A 31 9.53 3.61 1.81
N PHE A 32 8.46 4.35 1.61
CA PHE A 32 7.26 4.23 2.43
C PHE A 32 6.60 2.85 2.26
N PHE A 33 6.44 2.35 1.04
CA PHE A 33 5.89 1.00 0.80
C PHE A 33 6.72 -0.08 1.46
N GLU A 34 8.04 0.05 1.40
CA GLU A 34 8.96 -0.86 2.06
C GLU A 34 8.84 -0.81 3.58
N SER A 35 8.76 0.40 4.19
CA SER A 35 8.58 0.51 5.64
C SER A 35 7.30 -0.16 6.12
N VAL A 36 6.17 0.07 5.44
CA VAL A 36 4.90 -0.59 5.77
C VAL A 36 4.99 -2.11 5.60
N PHE A 37 5.73 -2.60 4.60
CA PHE A 37 5.98 -4.03 4.43
C PHE A 37 6.79 -4.60 5.59
N GLN A 38 7.90 -3.95 5.96
CA GLN A 38 8.77 -4.37 7.07
C GLN A 38 8.03 -4.38 8.41
N ASP A 39 7.21 -3.38 8.68
CA ASP A 39 6.38 -3.34 9.88
C ASP A 39 5.42 -4.53 9.95
N ASN A 40 4.77 -4.89 8.82
CA ASN A 40 3.92 -6.08 8.75
C ASN A 40 4.71 -7.38 8.97
N VAL A 41 5.94 -7.47 8.45
CA VAL A 41 6.82 -8.63 8.67
C VAL A 41 7.17 -8.76 10.15
N LEU A 42 7.56 -7.63 10.79
CA LEU A 42 7.96 -7.64 12.20
C LEU A 42 6.83 -8.03 13.16
N GLU A 43 5.59 -7.76 12.78
CA GLU A 43 4.42 -8.07 13.60
C GLU A 43 3.91 -9.49 13.48
N SER A 44 4.28 -10.22 12.44
CA SER A 44 3.77 -11.55 12.17
C SER A 44 4.89 -12.58 12.17
N PRO A 45 5.12 -13.30 13.28
CA PRO A 45 6.02 -14.43 13.32
C PRO A 45 5.71 -15.50 12.27
N GLU A 46 4.44 -15.79 12.00
CA GLU A 46 4.00 -16.72 10.96
C GLU A 46 4.43 -16.23 9.57
N PHE A 47 4.29 -14.92 9.29
CA PHE A 47 4.73 -14.36 8.02
C PHE A 47 6.26 -14.34 7.90
N GLN A 48 6.99 -14.03 8.99
CA GLN A 48 8.46 -14.16 9.04
C GLN A 48 8.89 -15.57 8.67
N ALA A 49 8.25 -16.57 9.27
CA ALA A 49 8.53 -17.97 8.99
C ALA A 49 8.29 -18.32 7.50
N SER A 50 7.21 -17.82 6.91
CA SER A 50 6.90 -18.03 5.49
C SER A 50 7.93 -17.41 4.55
N LEU A 51 8.61 -16.34 4.98
CA LEU A 51 9.72 -15.69 4.27
C LEU A 51 11.08 -16.36 4.56
N GLY A 52 11.12 -17.38 5.43
CA GLY A 52 12.34 -18.10 5.78
C GLY A 52 13.13 -17.50 6.94
N TYR A 53 12.62 -16.48 7.62
CA TYR A 53 13.23 -15.95 8.85
C TYR A 53 13.01 -16.92 10.01
N LYS A 54 14.10 -17.32 10.69
CA LYS A 54 14.06 -18.33 11.77
C LYS A 54 13.98 -17.73 13.18
N SER A 55 14.04 -16.41 13.29
CA SER A 55 14.18 -15.71 14.57
C SER A 55 13.00 -15.86 15.53
N ASN A 56 11.80 -16.19 15.02
CA ASN A 56 10.57 -16.27 15.80
C ASN A 56 9.76 -17.53 15.48
N TYR A 57 10.42 -18.64 15.14
CA TYR A 57 9.76 -19.92 14.82
C TYR A 57 8.97 -20.53 15.96
N ASP A 58 9.25 -20.12 17.17
CA ASP A 58 8.57 -20.54 18.40
C ASP A 58 7.35 -19.67 18.75
N LYS A 59 7.06 -18.66 17.93
CA LYS A 59 5.98 -17.70 18.18
C LYS A 59 4.87 -17.79 17.16
N TRP A 60 3.67 -17.44 17.61
CA TRP A 60 2.47 -17.31 16.80
C TRP A 60 2.09 -15.85 16.62
N ASP A 61 1.30 -15.57 15.59
CA ASP A 61 0.72 -14.24 15.41
C ASP A 61 -0.23 -13.89 16.56
N ASP A 62 -0.21 -12.64 16.98
CA ASP A 62 -1.22 -12.13 17.92
C ASP A 62 -2.56 -11.97 17.18
N ILE A 63 -3.49 -12.89 17.47
CA ILE A 63 -4.83 -12.93 16.89
C ILE A 63 -5.88 -12.28 17.79
N THR A 64 -5.48 -11.56 18.83
CA THR A 64 -6.40 -10.85 19.70
C THR A 64 -7.11 -9.71 18.98
N TRP A 65 -8.31 -9.36 19.46
CA TRP A 65 -9.05 -8.22 18.94
C TRP A 65 -8.29 -6.90 19.18
N GLN A 66 -7.52 -6.81 20.27
CA GLN A 66 -6.68 -5.67 20.58
C GLN A 66 -5.61 -5.46 19.50
N ALA A 67 -4.89 -6.51 19.14
CA ALA A 67 -3.88 -6.46 18.08
C ALA A 67 -4.50 -6.09 16.72
N SER A 68 -5.68 -6.64 16.41
CA SER A 68 -6.41 -6.28 15.19
C SER A 68 -6.77 -4.80 15.15
N ARG A 69 -7.24 -4.25 16.27
CA ARG A 69 -7.55 -2.82 16.39
C ARG A 69 -6.32 -1.94 16.28
N GLN A 70 -5.19 -2.35 16.88
CA GLN A 70 -3.92 -1.62 16.72
C GLN A 70 -3.46 -1.58 15.26
N ARG A 71 -3.60 -2.69 14.52
CA ARG A 71 -3.34 -2.72 13.07
C ARG A 71 -4.23 -1.75 12.29
N ALA A 72 -5.51 -1.63 12.67
CA ALA A 72 -6.43 -0.67 12.03
C ALA A 72 -6.04 0.79 12.34
N TYR A 73 -5.60 1.11 13.55
CA TYR A 73 -5.09 2.46 13.89
C TYR A 73 -3.86 2.81 13.07
N ARG A 74 -2.87 1.91 13.00
CA ARG A 74 -1.69 2.14 12.15
C ARG A 74 -2.06 2.29 10.68
N ALA A 75 -2.97 1.48 10.17
CA ALA A 75 -3.45 1.63 8.80
C ALA A 75 -4.07 3.01 8.53
N LYS A 76 -4.72 3.64 9.53
CA LYS A 76 -5.21 5.03 9.43
C LYS A 76 -4.06 6.03 9.35
N ASP A 77 -3.04 5.87 10.19
CA ASP A 77 -1.87 6.74 10.19
C ASP A 77 -1.07 6.60 8.89
N ASP A 78 -0.86 5.37 8.42
CA ASP A 78 -0.20 5.08 7.14
C ASP A 78 -0.96 5.67 5.95
N LEU A 79 -2.28 5.54 5.94
CA LEU A 79 -3.13 6.11 4.87
C LEU A 79 -3.04 7.64 4.87
N ALA A 80 -3.15 8.25 6.04
CA ALA A 80 -3.02 9.71 6.19
C ALA A 80 -1.63 10.20 5.77
N TYR A 81 -0.57 9.45 6.12
CA TYR A 81 0.79 9.78 5.66
C TYR A 81 0.92 9.70 4.15
N LEU A 82 0.43 8.61 3.56
CA LEU A 82 0.48 8.36 2.12
C LEU A 82 -0.21 9.48 1.34
N GLU A 83 -1.45 9.82 1.72
CA GLU A 83 -2.24 10.85 1.05
C GLU A 83 -1.67 12.25 1.21
N LYS A 84 -1.05 12.55 2.36
CA LYS A 84 -0.50 13.88 2.66
C LYS A 84 0.88 14.10 2.04
N ASN A 85 1.72 13.05 2.00
CA ASN A 85 3.15 13.21 1.74
C ASN A 85 3.58 12.69 0.37
N ILE A 86 2.78 11.86 -0.30
CA ILE A 86 3.15 11.30 -1.61
C ILE A 86 2.30 11.92 -2.71
N ASP A 87 2.95 12.62 -3.64
CA ASP A 87 2.32 13.22 -4.81
C ASP A 87 2.12 12.16 -5.90
N PHE A 88 0.89 11.64 -5.99
CA PHE A 88 0.54 10.59 -6.94
C PHE A 88 0.86 10.94 -8.40
N ASP A 89 0.68 12.20 -8.81
CA ASP A 89 0.84 12.60 -10.20
C ASP A 89 2.31 12.61 -10.66
N LYS A 90 3.24 12.69 -9.70
CA LYS A 90 4.68 12.64 -9.94
C LYS A 90 5.28 11.23 -9.93
N LEU A 91 4.47 10.20 -9.65
CA LEU A 91 4.94 8.82 -9.62
C LEU A 91 5.07 8.23 -11.02
N ASP A 92 5.97 7.26 -11.15
CA ASP A 92 6.01 6.37 -12.32
C ASP A 92 4.79 5.42 -12.32
N GLU A 93 4.47 4.81 -13.46
CA GLU A 93 3.29 3.95 -13.59
C GLU A 93 3.31 2.75 -12.63
N SER A 94 4.47 2.16 -12.38
CA SER A 94 4.61 1.06 -11.41
C SER A 94 4.30 1.51 -9.99
N SER A 95 4.84 2.66 -9.59
CA SER A 95 4.59 3.23 -8.25
C SER A 95 3.16 3.73 -8.09
N LYS A 96 2.50 4.21 -9.16
CA LYS A 96 1.06 4.54 -9.15
C LYS A 96 0.19 3.32 -8.89
N ILE A 97 0.53 2.18 -9.50
CA ILE A 97 -0.18 0.91 -9.23
C ILE A 97 0.01 0.51 -7.77
N SER A 98 1.26 0.54 -7.28
CA SER A 98 1.58 0.22 -5.89
C SER A 98 0.86 1.14 -4.90
N TYR A 99 0.80 2.45 -5.19
CA TYR A 99 0.04 3.43 -4.42
C TYR A 99 -1.44 3.05 -4.29
N ARG A 100 -2.10 2.78 -5.43
CA ARG A 100 -3.52 2.40 -5.45
C ARG A 100 -3.79 1.10 -4.68
N LEU A 101 -2.90 0.12 -4.82
CA LEU A 101 -3.00 -1.14 -4.07
C LEU A 101 -2.80 -0.92 -2.58
N MET A 102 -1.84 -0.07 -2.19
CA MET A 102 -1.60 0.28 -0.79
C MET A 102 -2.81 0.98 -0.17
N VAL A 103 -3.36 2.01 -0.82
CA VAL A 103 -4.58 2.70 -0.38
C VAL A 103 -5.71 1.69 -0.16
N LYS A 104 -5.96 0.83 -1.16
CA LYS A 104 -7.03 -0.20 -1.05
C LYS A 104 -6.79 -1.18 0.09
N ARG A 105 -5.55 -1.58 0.33
CA ARG A 105 -5.18 -2.49 1.43
C ARG A 105 -5.40 -1.83 2.79
N LEU A 106 -4.89 -0.60 2.95
CA LEU A 106 -5.03 0.16 4.20
C LEU A 106 -6.51 0.41 4.51
N GLN A 107 -7.29 0.87 3.52
CA GLN A 107 -8.72 1.09 3.68
C GLN A 107 -9.45 -0.19 4.10
N ARG A 108 -9.15 -1.32 3.46
CA ARG A 108 -9.73 -2.62 3.85
C ARG A 108 -9.39 -2.99 5.30
N THR A 109 -8.16 -2.72 5.76
CA THR A 109 -7.76 -2.99 7.15
C THR A 109 -8.56 -2.12 8.12
N ILE A 110 -8.78 -0.85 7.79
CA ILE A 110 -9.58 0.10 8.56
C ILE A 110 -11.05 -0.35 8.62
N ASP A 111 -11.62 -0.71 7.47
CA ASP A 111 -13.03 -1.11 7.37
C ASP A 111 -13.30 -2.41 8.14
N ASN A 112 -12.34 -3.33 8.15
CA ASN A 112 -12.45 -4.60 8.87
C ASN A 112 -12.52 -4.41 10.40
N ASP A 113 -12.05 -3.29 10.96
CA ASP A 113 -12.20 -3.00 12.39
C ASP A 113 -13.67 -2.93 12.83
N ASN A 114 -14.55 -2.48 11.94
CA ASN A 114 -16.00 -2.44 12.18
C ASN A 114 -16.62 -3.84 12.28
N PHE A 115 -15.95 -4.86 11.73
CA PHE A 115 -16.43 -6.24 11.65
C PHE A 115 -15.55 -7.21 12.45
N ILE A 116 -14.77 -6.70 13.41
CA ILE A 116 -13.77 -7.47 14.14
C ILE A 116 -14.37 -8.72 14.84
N PHE A 117 -15.60 -8.62 15.32
CA PHE A 117 -16.31 -9.74 15.98
C PHE A 117 -17.07 -10.66 15.01
N HIS A 118 -17.01 -10.37 13.68
CA HIS A 118 -17.58 -11.23 12.65
C HIS A 118 -16.56 -12.23 12.08
N ASN A 119 -15.29 -12.10 12.47
CA ASN A 119 -14.22 -12.99 12.05
C ASN A 119 -14.13 -14.19 12.99
N TYR A 120 -14.79 -15.28 12.63
CA TYR A 120 -14.70 -16.52 13.39
C TYR A 120 -13.37 -17.22 13.15
N LEU A 121 -12.72 -17.67 14.23
CA LEU A 121 -11.45 -18.42 14.17
C LEU A 121 -11.63 -19.78 13.50
N ILE A 122 -12.84 -20.36 13.59
CA ILE A 122 -13.21 -21.65 13.00
C ILE A 122 -14.51 -21.45 12.21
N THR A 123 -14.51 -21.87 10.95
CA THR A 123 -15.69 -21.85 10.07
C THR A 123 -15.87 -23.21 9.40
N HIS A 124 -17.00 -23.44 8.73
CA HIS A 124 -17.24 -24.66 7.95
C HIS A 124 -16.28 -24.82 6.75
N ARG A 125 -15.56 -23.77 6.35
CA ARG A 125 -14.60 -23.77 5.24
C ARG A 125 -13.15 -23.92 5.70
N GLY A 126 -12.89 -23.95 7.01
CA GLY A 126 -11.57 -23.98 7.59
C GLY A 126 -11.43 -23.02 8.75
N GLY A 127 -10.22 -22.87 9.24
CA GLY A 127 -9.89 -21.98 10.35
C GLY A 127 -8.40 -22.09 10.68
N LYS A 128 -7.97 -21.44 11.75
CA LYS A 128 -6.57 -21.47 12.20
C LYS A 128 -6.01 -22.89 12.34
N HIS A 129 -6.84 -23.87 12.68
CA HIS A 129 -6.44 -25.28 12.81
C HIS A 129 -6.07 -25.96 11.47
N SER A 130 -6.46 -25.39 10.33
CA SER A 130 -6.15 -25.93 8.99
C SER A 130 -4.98 -25.23 8.30
N SER A 131 -4.40 -24.21 8.93
CA SER A 131 -3.24 -23.45 8.44
C SER A 131 -1.95 -23.73 9.21
N ILE A 132 -1.95 -24.79 10.05
CA ILE A 132 -0.80 -25.27 10.82
C ILE A 132 -0.04 -26.35 10.05
#